data_ebbc435e0e41900be70c22f7218cd0e3
#
_entry.id   ebbc435e0e41900be70c22f7218cd0e3
#
_cell.length_a   1.000
_cell.length_b   1.000
_cell.length_c   1.000
_cell.angle_alpha   90.00
_cell.angle_beta   90.00
_cell.angle_gamma   90.00
#
_symmetry.space_group_name_H-M   'P 1'
#
loop_
_entity.id
_entity.type
_entity.pdbx_description
1 polymer ?
#
loop_
_entity_poly.entity_id
_entity_poly.type
_entity_poly.pdbx_seq_one_letter_code
_entity_poly.pdbx_strand_id
1 'polypeptide(L)'
;MSNFIDPVTTSVIQHRLTGIVEEMGEAMLRTSYSQILNSSRDFSMAICDEAGDLVSQAEHIPVHVGAMSWAAKEVIDYFNDNVHKGDVFLFNDPYYGGSHLPDVTVIVPVFVDGDCWFWTLNRAHHSDIGGATHGAYNAAAREIWQEGLRIPPIKLDEKGKRREDILRMLAVNVLSLIHI
;
A
#
# COMPACT_ATOMS: atom_id res chain seq x y z
N MET A 1 -9.15 31.29 -19.96
CA MET A 1 -8.22 30.65 -20.92
C MET A 1 -8.41 29.17 -20.80
N SER A 2 -8.87 28.47 -21.82
CA SER A 2 -8.96 26.99 -21.76
C SER A 2 -7.52 26.46 -21.80
N ASN A 3 -7.09 25.83 -20.71
CA ASN A 3 -5.83 25.09 -20.71
C ASN A 3 -6.01 23.92 -21.71
N PHE A 4 -5.57 24.14 -22.94
CA PHE A 4 -5.51 23.06 -23.92
C PHE A 4 -4.35 22.14 -23.51
N ILE A 5 -4.69 20.98 -22.96
CA ILE A 5 -3.70 19.96 -22.64
C ILE A 5 -3.39 19.23 -23.95
N ASP A 6 -2.13 19.26 -24.38
CA ASP A 6 -1.68 18.57 -25.57
C ASP A 6 -1.87 17.04 -25.41
N PRO A 7 -2.67 16.39 -26.29
CA PRO A 7 -2.94 14.94 -26.18
C PRO A 7 -1.67 14.08 -26.26
N VAL A 8 -0.65 14.52 -26.98
CA VAL A 8 0.63 13.78 -27.08
C VAL A 8 1.36 13.81 -25.75
N THR A 9 1.45 14.98 -25.12
CA THR A 9 2.06 15.14 -23.80
C THR A 9 1.31 14.30 -22.75
N THR A 10 -0.03 14.33 -22.76
CA THR A 10 -0.85 13.50 -21.88
C THR A 10 -0.56 12.00 -22.05
N SER A 11 -0.51 11.53 -23.29
CA SER A 11 -0.21 10.13 -23.60
C SER A 11 1.20 9.72 -23.12
N VAL A 12 2.20 10.59 -23.32
CA VAL A 12 3.57 10.34 -22.84
C VAL A 12 3.62 10.23 -21.31
N ILE A 13 2.94 11.14 -20.61
CA ILE A 13 2.87 11.11 -19.13
C ILE A 13 2.20 9.82 -18.68
N GLN A 14 1.06 9.46 -19.25
CA GLN A 14 0.33 8.24 -18.90
C GLN A 14 1.19 6.97 -19.08
N HIS A 15 1.89 6.84 -20.23
CA HIS A 15 2.79 5.70 -20.44
C HIS A 15 3.96 5.68 -19.44
N ARG A 16 4.47 6.86 -19.07
CA ARG A 16 5.54 6.95 -18.05
C ARG A 16 5.05 6.51 -16.69
N LEU A 17 3.87 6.93 -16.27
CA LEU A 17 3.28 6.51 -15.00
C LEU A 17 3.01 5.00 -14.97
N THR A 18 2.53 4.43 -16.08
CA THR A 18 2.38 2.97 -16.22
C THR A 18 3.74 2.26 -16.07
N GLY A 19 4.78 2.73 -16.77
CA GLY A 19 6.12 2.17 -16.61
C GLY A 19 6.66 2.24 -15.18
N ILE A 20 6.37 3.31 -14.44
CA ILE A 20 6.78 3.45 -13.04
C ILE A 20 6.09 2.41 -12.15
N VAL A 21 4.79 2.18 -12.32
CA VAL A 21 4.06 1.15 -11.52
C VAL A 21 4.57 -0.25 -11.84
N GLU A 22 4.90 -0.55 -13.08
CA GLU A 22 5.53 -1.80 -13.48
C GLU A 22 6.91 -1.97 -12.84
N GLU A 23 7.74 -0.93 -12.85
CA GLU A 23 9.04 -0.92 -12.17
C GLU A 23 8.93 -1.12 -10.65
N MET A 24 7.91 -0.53 -10.02
CA MET A 24 7.60 -0.76 -8.60
C MET A 24 7.31 -2.24 -8.34
N GLY A 25 6.50 -2.90 -9.19
CA GLY A 25 6.22 -4.32 -9.10
C GLY A 25 7.45 -5.19 -9.26
N GLU A 26 8.29 -4.91 -10.25
CA GLU A 26 9.55 -5.63 -10.46
C GLU A 26 10.55 -5.40 -9.30
N ALA A 27 10.59 -4.22 -8.72
CA ALA A 27 11.39 -3.95 -7.53
C ALA A 27 10.92 -4.79 -6.33
N MET A 28 9.61 -4.90 -6.13
CA MET A 28 9.00 -5.74 -5.10
C MET A 28 9.42 -7.21 -5.26
N LEU A 29 9.31 -7.76 -6.48
CA LEU A 29 9.72 -9.14 -6.77
C LEU A 29 11.21 -9.38 -6.47
N ARG A 30 12.08 -8.46 -6.88
CA ARG A 30 13.54 -8.61 -6.67
C ARG A 30 13.97 -8.49 -5.22
N THR A 31 13.22 -7.76 -4.39
CA THR A 31 13.57 -7.51 -2.99
C THR A 31 12.82 -8.41 -2.01
N SER A 32 11.77 -9.10 -2.47
CA SER A 32 10.96 -9.98 -1.64
C SER A 32 11.63 -11.35 -1.43
N TYR A 33 11.56 -11.82 -0.19
CA TYR A 33 11.89 -13.21 0.18
C TYR A 33 10.65 -14.08 0.36
N SER A 34 9.45 -13.52 0.20
CA SER A 34 8.18 -14.23 0.35
C SER A 34 7.87 -15.06 -0.89
N GLN A 35 7.62 -16.38 -0.69
CA GLN A 35 7.22 -17.27 -1.78
C GLN A 35 5.87 -16.86 -2.39
N ILE A 36 4.94 -16.35 -1.59
CA ILE A 36 3.64 -15.86 -2.07
C ILE A 36 3.85 -14.71 -3.04
N LEU A 37 4.73 -13.77 -2.72
CA LEU A 37 5.02 -12.64 -3.60
C LEU A 37 5.79 -13.07 -4.85
N ASN A 38 6.79 -13.92 -4.70
CA ASN A 38 7.64 -14.34 -5.82
C ASN A 38 6.97 -15.32 -6.78
N SER A 39 6.19 -16.27 -6.25
CA SER A 39 5.59 -17.34 -7.08
C SER A 39 4.16 -16.99 -7.52
N SER A 40 3.33 -16.46 -6.62
CA SER A 40 1.92 -16.15 -6.89
C SER A 40 1.71 -14.71 -7.36
N ARG A 41 2.71 -13.83 -7.22
CA ARG A 41 2.62 -12.39 -7.49
C ARG A 41 1.43 -11.74 -6.78
N ASP A 42 1.21 -12.16 -5.52
CA ASP A 42 0.07 -11.70 -4.73
C ASP A 42 0.34 -10.32 -4.12
N PHE A 43 0.43 -9.34 -5.01
CA PHE A 43 0.59 -7.93 -4.70
C PHE A 43 0.06 -7.06 -5.84
N SER A 44 -0.12 -5.79 -5.59
CA SER A 44 -0.50 -4.79 -6.58
C SER A 44 0.12 -3.44 -6.28
N MET A 45 0.36 -2.67 -7.34
CA MET A 45 0.93 -1.33 -7.27
C MET A 45 -0.01 -0.32 -7.90
N ALA A 46 -0.06 0.89 -7.34
CA ALA A 46 -0.83 1.98 -7.90
C ALA A 46 -0.17 3.34 -7.67
N ILE A 47 -0.54 4.29 -8.50
CA ILE A 47 -0.31 5.72 -8.31
C ILE A 47 -1.67 6.39 -8.32
N CYS A 48 -1.94 7.18 -7.28
CA CYS A 48 -3.10 8.07 -7.21
C CYS A 48 -2.64 9.53 -7.27
N ASP A 49 -3.53 10.41 -7.71
CA ASP A 49 -3.31 11.86 -7.66
C ASP A 49 -3.42 12.42 -6.23
N GLU A 50 -3.34 13.74 -6.09
CA GLU A 50 -3.42 14.43 -4.80
C GLU A 50 -4.74 14.20 -4.06
N ALA A 51 -5.82 13.92 -4.79
CA ALA A 51 -7.15 13.63 -4.23
C ALA A 51 -7.37 12.15 -3.91
N GLY A 52 -6.40 11.28 -4.23
CA GLY A 52 -6.50 9.83 -4.06
C GLY A 52 -7.23 9.12 -5.19
N ASP A 53 -7.46 9.79 -6.33
CA ASP A 53 -8.04 9.16 -7.51
C ASP A 53 -6.96 8.38 -8.28
N LEU A 54 -7.33 7.20 -8.75
CA LEU A 54 -6.41 6.29 -9.42
C LEU A 54 -5.95 6.85 -10.77
N VAL A 55 -4.64 7.00 -10.93
CA VAL A 55 -4.00 7.48 -12.17
C VAL A 55 -3.36 6.35 -12.96
N SER A 56 -2.68 5.43 -12.29
CA SER A 56 -2.03 4.29 -12.93
C SER A 56 -1.91 3.11 -11.98
N GLN A 57 -1.91 1.90 -12.52
CA GLN A 57 -1.82 0.67 -11.73
C GLN A 57 -1.11 -0.43 -12.51
N ALA A 58 -0.45 -1.36 -11.78
CA ALA A 58 0.00 -2.64 -12.30
C ALA A 58 -0.80 -3.74 -11.59
N GLU A 59 -1.60 -4.44 -12.38
CA GLU A 59 -2.51 -5.47 -11.90
C GLU A 59 -1.81 -6.83 -11.86
N HIS A 60 -1.75 -7.41 -10.66
CA HIS A 60 -1.48 -8.83 -10.53
C HIS A 60 -2.69 -9.54 -9.92
N ILE A 61 -3.41 -8.87 -8.99
CA ILE A 61 -4.62 -9.37 -8.34
C ILE A 61 -5.75 -8.35 -8.48
N PRO A 62 -6.81 -8.64 -9.26
CA PRO A 62 -7.88 -7.67 -9.56
C PRO A 62 -8.61 -7.10 -8.34
N VAL A 63 -8.79 -7.89 -7.27
CA VAL A 63 -9.48 -7.43 -6.06
C VAL A 63 -8.74 -6.30 -5.34
N HIS A 64 -7.42 -6.23 -5.46
CA HIS A 64 -6.63 -5.17 -4.84
C HIS A 64 -6.88 -3.81 -5.50
N VAL A 65 -7.04 -3.82 -6.81
CA VAL A 65 -7.12 -2.63 -7.66
C VAL A 65 -8.31 -1.75 -7.29
N GLY A 66 -9.50 -2.33 -7.16
CA GLY A 66 -10.71 -1.58 -6.83
C GLY A 66 -10.67 -0.88 -5.47
N ALA A 67 -9.83 -1.35 -4.55
CA ALA A 67 -9.72 -0.82 -3.21
C ALA A 67 -8.57 0.21 -3.04
N MET A 68 -7.65 0.35 -4.00
CA MET A 68 -6.47 1.19 -3.82
C MET A 68 -6.78 2.69 -3.78
N SER A 69 -7.66 3.20 -4.64
CA SER A 69 -8.10 4.58 -4.59
C SER A 69 -8.81 4.88 -3.27
N TRP A 70 -9.65 3.97 -2.81
CA TRP A 70 -10.30 4.11 -1.50
C TRP A 70 -9.28 4.15 -0.37
N ALA A 71 -8.31 3.26 -0.39
CA ALA A 71 -7.22 3.24 0.59
C ALA A 71 -6.43 4.56 0.65
N ALA A 72 -6.14 5.17 -0.51
CA ALA A 72 -5.51 6.48 -0.57
C ALA A 72 -6.38 7.57 0.09
N LYS A 73 -7.66 7.62 -0.26
CA LYS A 73 -8.62 8.59 0.29
C LYS A 73 -8.76 8.46 1.80
N GLU A 74 -8.85 7.24 2.33
CA GLU A 74 -8.92 7.01 3.77
C GLU A 74 -7.68 7.52 4.51
N VAL A 75 -6.48 7.36 3.95
CA VAL A 75 -5.24 7.91 4.54
C VAL A 75 -5.24 9.43 4.46
N ILE A 76 -5.65 10.02 3.33
CA ILE A 76 -5.76 11.47 3.13
C ILE A 76 -6.71 12.07 4.17
N ASP A 77 -7.91 11.52 4.29
CA ASP A 77 -8.94 12.00 5.21
C ASP A 77 -8.54 11.82 6.68
N TYR A 78 -7.92 10.67 7.02
CA TYR A 78 -7.54 10.36 8.39
C TYR A 78 -6.40 11.27 8.91
N PHE A 79 -5.39 11.54 8.07
CA PHE A 79 -4.23 12.34 8.46
C PHE A 79 -4.37 13.82 8.13
N ASN A 80 -5.22 14.18 7.17
CA ASN A 80 -5.50 15.55 6.76
C ASN A 80 -4.21 16.39 6.65
N ASP A 81 -4.07 17.48 7.42
CA ASP A 81 -2.89 18.36 7.40
C ASP A 81 -1.61 17.71 8.00
N ASN A 82 -1.71 16.51 8.56
CA ASN A 82 -0.57 15.78 9.13
C ASN A 82 0.06 14.81 8.13
N VAL A 83 0.28 15.25 6.89
CA VAL A 83 0.99 14.52 5.84
C VAL A 83 2.23 15.32 5.45
N HIS A 84 3.40 14.68 5.49
CA HIS A 84 4.67 15.36 5.25
C HIS A 84 5.58 14.54 4.33
N LYS A 85 6.49 15.23 3.66
CA LYS A 85 7.55 14.56 2.89
C LYS A 85 8.35 13.60 3.76
N GLY A 86 8.49 12.37 3.28
CA GLY A 86 9.19 11.30 4.00
C GLY A 86 8.30 10.51 4.97
N ASP A 87 6.99 10.76 4.99
CA ASP A 87 6.04 9.89 5.67
C ASP A 87 5.85 8.59 4.87
N VAL A 88 5.68 7.50 5.59
CA VAL A 88 5.28 6.20 5.06
C VAL A 88 4.12 5.70 5.91
N PHE A 89 2.98 5.52 5.30
CA PHE A 89 1.78 5.01 5.95
C PHE A 89 1.67 3.49 5.75
N LEU A 90 1.17 2.80 6.77
CA LEU A 90 0.97 1.36 6.75
C LEU A 90 -0.36 1.01 7.41
N PHE A 91 -1.11 0.09 6.83
CA PHE A 91 -2.35 -0.46 7.40
C PHE A 91 -2.78 -1.72 6.66
N ASN A 92 -3.72 -2.47 7.25
CA ASN A 92 -4.37 -3.62 6.62
C ASN A 92 -5.88 -3.70 6.92
N ASP A 93 -6.39 -2.80 7.75
CA ASP A 93 -7.76 -2.85 8.26
C ASP A 93 -8.78 -2.67 7.12
N PRO A 94 -9.68 -3.65 6.88
CA PRO A 94 -10.71 -3.56 5.84
C PRO A 94 -11.67 -2.38 6.01
N TYR A 95 -11.84 -1.88 7.21
CA TYR A 95 -12.70 -0.71 7.48
C TYR A 95 -12.05 0.63 7.10
N TYR A 96 -10.77 0.61 6.72
CA TYR A 96 -10.00 1.76 6.23
C TYR A 96 -9.45 1.52 4.82
N GLY A 97 -10.19 0.85 3.96
CA GLY A 97 -9.79 0.61 2.57
C GLY A 97 -8.85 -0.59 2.37
N GLY A 98 -8.64 -1.42 3.39
CA GLY A 98 -8.00 -2.73 3.25
C GLY A 98 -8.91 -3.74 2.56
N SER A 99 -8.36 -4.84 2.06
CA SER A 99 -9.10 -5.98 1.51
C SER A 99 -9.38 -7.04 2.57
N HIS A 100 -8.34 -7.65 3.10
CA HIS A 100 -8.35 -8.53 4.27
C HIS A 100 -7.05 -8.36 5.06
N LEU A 101 -7.00 -8.84 6.31
CA LEU A 101 -5.86 -8.54 7.20
C LEU A 101 -4.49 -8.96 6.66
N PRO A 102 -4.34 -10.07 5.92
CA PRO A 102 -3.07 -10.43 5.31
C PRO A 102 -2.54 -9.45 4.27
N ASP A 103 -3.42 -8.67 3.63
CA ASP A 103 -3.05 -7.69 2.61
C ASP A 103 -2.59 -6.38 3.26
N VAL A 104 -1.31 -6.28 3.54
CA VAL A 104 -0.73 -5.05 4.10
C VAL A 104 -0.55 -4.03 2.99
N THR A 105 -1.07 -2.83 3.23
CA THR A 105 -0.96 -1.69 2.32
C THR A 105 0.06 -0.70 2.84
N VAL A 106 0.99 -0.29 1.98
CA VAL A 106 1.95 0.79 2.23
C VAL A 106 1.64 1.92 1.27
N ILE A 107 1.56 3.15 1.80
CA ILE A 107 1.27 4.36 1.03
C ILE A 107 2.35 5.41 1.32
N VAL A 108 2.85 6.04 0.26
CA VAL A 108 3.88 7.08 0.35
C VAL A 108 3.46 8.30 -0.46
N PRO A 109 3.40 9.50 0.16
CA PRO A 109 3.14 10.73 -0.56
C PRO A 109 4.37 11.20 -1.33
N VAL A 110 4.16 11.66 -2.56
CA VAL A 110 5.19 12.19 -3.45
C VAL A 110 5.05 13.71 -3.49
N PHE A 111 6.03 14.40 -2.91
CA PHE A 111 6.07 15.87 -2.85
C PHE A 111 6.98 16.45 -3.93
N VAL A 112 6.45 17.44 -4.67
CA VAL A 112 7.19 18.25 -5.64
C VAL A 112 7.02 19.71 -5.25
N ASP A 113 8.12 20.45 -5.08
CA ASP A 113 8.15 21.88 -4.72
C ASP A 113 7.32 22.25 -3.48
N GLY A 114 7.12 21.30 -2.56
CA GLY A 114 6.38 21.50 -1.32
C GLY A 114 4.94 21.00 -1.31
N ASP A 115 4.37 20.72 -2.48
CA ASP A 115 3.01 20.20 -2.64
C ASP A 115 3.01 18.69 -2.85
N CYS A 116 2.01 18.00 -2.30
CA CYS A 116 1.79 16.58 -2.55
C CYS A 116 1.08 16.42 -3.91
N TRP A 117 1.77 15.81 -4.86
CA TRP A 117 1.25 15.63 -6.22
C TRP A 117 0.65 14.28 -6.47
N PHE A 118 1.24 13.26 -5.86
CA PHE A 118 0.84 11.87 -6.05
C PHE A 118 0.95 11.08 -4.76
N TRP A 119 0.27 9.95 -4.75
CA TRP A 119 0.41 8.89 -3.75
C TRP A 119 0.82 7.61 -4.45
N THR A 120 1.90 6.99 -3.99
CA THR A 120 2.27 5.65 -4.44
C THR A 120 1.78 4.63 -3.44
N LEU A 121 1.18 3.56 -3.94
CA LEU A 121 0.58 2.50 -3.14
C LEU A 121 1.17 1.15 -3.52
N ASN A 122 1.42 0.36 -2.49
CA ASN A 122 1.78 -1.04 -2.59
C ASN A 122 0.88 -1.83 -1.66
N ARG A 123 0.23 -2.85 -2.17
CA ARG A 123 -0.52 -3.83 -1.37
C ARG A 123 0.05 -5.20 -1.63
N ALA A 124 0.40 -5.93 -0.57
CA ALA A 124 1.04 -7.21 -0.66
C ALA A 124 0.48 -8.19 0.37
N HIS A 125 0.21 -9.41 -0.07
CA HIS A 125 -0.25 -10.49 0.80
C HIS A 125 0.90 -11.03 1.66
N HIS A 126 0.73 -10.98 2.97
CA HIS A 126 1.66 -11.53 3.94
C HIS A 126 1.22 -12.93 4.36
N SER A 127 2.14 -13.88 4.33
CA SER A 127 1.87 -15.25 4.79
C SER A 127 1.73 -15.36 6.30
N ASP A 128 2.14 -14.34 7.02
CA ASP A 128 2.06 -14.27 8.48
C ASP A 128 1.81 -12.82 8.91
N ILE A 129 0.64 -12.58 9.44
CA ILE A 129 0.23 -11.32 10.05
C ILE A 129 -0.28 -11.56 11.48
N GLY A 130 0.14 -12.66 12.10
CA GLY A 130 -0.42 -13.13 13.35
C GLY A 130 -1.74 -13.90 13.15
N GLY A 131 -2.54 -14.02 14.20
CA GLY A 131 -3.80 -14.74 14.15
C GLY A 131 -3.68 -16.19 14.62
N ALA A 132 -4.80 -16.94 14.52
CA ALA A 132 -4.91 -18.27 15.09
C ALA A 132 -4.31 -19.37 14.21
N THR A 133 -4.11 -19.12 12.93
CA THR A 133 -3.60 -20.10 11.96
C THR A 133 -2.53 -19.47 11.07
N HIS A 134 -1.49 -20.24 10.80
CA HIS A 134 -0.46 -19.85 9.83
C HIS A 134 -1.02 -19.85 8.39
N GLY A 135 -0.46 -19.00 7.53
CA GLY A 135 -0.85 -18.94 6.11
C GLY A 135 -1.99 -17.97 5.82
N ALA A 136 -2.36 -17.15 6.80
CA ALA A 136 -3.29 -16.02 6.65
C ALA A 136 -4.70 -16.40 6.13
N TYR A 137 -5.06 -17.67 6.18
CA TYR A 137 -6.38 -18.14 5.76
C TYR A 137 -7.01 -19.01 6.84
N ASN A 138 -8.00 -18.47 7.55
CA ASN A 138 -8.71 -19.19 8.61
C ASN A 138 -10.20 -19.28 8.29
N ALA A 139 -10.60 -20.32 7.56
CA ALA A 139 -12.01 -20.54 7.20
C ALA A 139 -12.94 -20.80 8.42
N ALA A 140 -12.36 -21.09 9.60
CA ALA A 140 -13.10 -21.30 10.84
C ALA A 140 -13.17 -20.03 11.71
N ALA A 141 -12.56 -18.92 11.28
CA ALA A 141 -12.62 -17.66 12.01
C ALA A 141 -14.07 -17.16 12.13
N ARG A 142 -14.42 -16.70 13.31
CA ARG A 142 -15.72 -16.09 13.62
C ARG A 142 -15.60 -14.62 13.98
N GLU A 143 -14.37 -14.18 14.23
CA GLU A 143 -14.03 -12.82 14.60
C GLU A 143 -12.75 -12.43 13.87
N ILE A 144 -12.67 -11.17 13.44
CA ILE A 144 -11.57 -10.64 12.63
C ILE A 144 -10.18 -10.81 13.30
N TRP A 145 -10.10 -10.73 14.63
CA TRP A 145 -8.85 -10.90 15.38
C TRP A 145 -8.28 -12.33 15.31
N GLN A 146 -9.07 -13.31 14.91
CA GLN A 146 -8.60 -14.67 14.67
C GLN A 146 -7.85 -14.80 13.34
N GLU A 147 -8.03 -13.84 12.42
CA GLU A 147 -7.39 -13.82 11.10
C GLU A 147 -6.02 -13.13 11.12
N GLY A 148 -5.77 -12.24 12.09
CA GLY A 148 -4.49 -11.58 12.20
C GLY A 148 -4.52 -10.28 12.98
N LEU A 149 -3.36 -9.63 13.02
CA LEU A 149 -3.20 -8.30 13.59
C LEU A 149 -3.94 -7.27 12.74
N ARG A 150 -4.87 -6.56 13.33
CA ARG A 150 -5.60 -5.48 12.70
C ARG A 150 -4.85 -4.16 12.90
N ILE A 151 -4.41 -3.56 11.82
CA ILE A 151 -3.59 -2.35 11.81
C ILE A 151 -4.39 -1.23 11.15
N PRO A 152 -4.86 -0.22 11.90
CA PRO A 152 -5.46 0.97 11.32
C PRO A 152 -4.39 1.80 10.58
N PRO A 153 -4.77 2.84 9.81
CA PRO A 153 -3.78 3.73 9.20
C PRO A 153 -2.83 4.32 10.24
N ILE A 154 -1.55 4.00 10.13
CA ILE A 154 -0.48 4.47 11.02
C ILE A 154 0.71 4.95 10.18
N LYS A 155 1.55 5.83 10.75
CA LYS A 155 2.83 6.19 10.16
C LYS A 155 3.89 5.17 10.58
N LEU A 156 4.44 4.44 9.61
CA LEU A 156 5.62 3.59 9.81
C LEU A 156 6.91 4.42 9.80
N ASP A 157 6.97 5.41 8.90
CA ASP A 157 7.97 6.46 8.93
C ASP A 157 7.27 7.82 9.07
N GLU A 158 7.86 8.70 9.88
CA GLU A 158 7.37 10.05 10.08
C GLU A 158 8.48 11.05 9.74
N LYS A 159 8.25 11.86 8.69
CA LYS A 159 9.22 12.85 8.19
C LYS A 159 10.62 12.24 7.95
N GLY A 160 10.65 11.05 7.35
CA GLY A 160 11.86 10.29 7.03
C GLY A 160 12.50 9.58 8.23
N LYS A 161 11.84 9.51 9.37
CA LYS A 161 12.33 8.79 10.54
C LYS A 161 11.48 7.56 10.81
N ARG A 162 12.13 6.39 10.89
CA ARG A 162 11.49 5.12 11.23
C ARG A 162 10.88 5.15 12.63
N ARG A 163 9.64 4.71 12.74
CA ARG A 163 8.94 4.47 14.00
C ARG A 163 9.29 3.07 14.52
N GLU A 164 10.41 2.99 15.22
CA GLU A 164 10.91 1.72 15.79
C GLU A 164 9.94 1.06 16.79
N ASP A 165 9.13 1.86 17.47
CA ASP A 165 8.07 1.38 18.36
C ASP A 165 6.98 0.60 17.58
N ILE A 166 6.56 1.12 16.43
CA ILE A 166 5.60 0.45 15.53
C ILE A 166 6.22 -0.84 14.97
N LEU A 167 7.45 -0.77 14.48
CA LEU A 167 8.14 -1.94 13.93
C LEU A 167 8.26 -3.06 14.97
N ARG A 168 8.63 -2.73 16.23
CA ARG A 168 8.70 -3.70 17.33
C ARG A 168 7.33 -4.30 17.64
N MET A 169 6.27 -3.49 17.64
CA MET A 169 4.91 -3.97 17.86
C MET A 169 4.51 -4.99 16.78
N LEU A 170 4.79 -4.72 15.52
CA LEU A 170 4.53 -5.65 14.43
C LEU A 170 5.35 -6.93 14.61
N ALA A 171 6.64 -6.81 14.88
CA ALA A 171 7.57 -7.92 15.00
C ALA A 171 7.19 -8.95 16.08
N VAL A 172 6.65 -8.50 17.21
CA VAL A 172 6.26 -9.42 18.31
C VAL A 172 4.93 -10.13 18.06
N ASN A 173 4.15 -9.71 17.08
CA ASN A 173 2.85 -10.27 16.75
C ASN A 173 2.89 -11.24 15.55
N VAL A 174 4.05 -11.45 14.93
CA VAL A 174 4.24 -12.35 13.80
C VAL A 174 5.32 -13.38 14.12
N LEU A 175 5.19 -14.60 13.60
CA LEU A 175 6.16 -15.67 13.83
C LEU A 175 7.42 -15.52 12.99
N SER A 176 7.30 -14.89 11.84
CA SER A 176 8.39 -14.71 10.88
C SER A 176 8.61 -13.24 10.56
N LEU A 177 9.79 -12.71 10.89
CA LEU A 177 10.21 -11.35 10.57
C LEU A 177 10.59 -11.17 9.08
N ILE A 178 10.71 -12.26 8.32
CA ILE A 178 11.15 -12.25 6.92
C ILE A 178 10.15 -11.49 6.03
N HIS A 179 8.89 -11.40 6.45
CA HIS A 179 7.80 -10.78 5.67
C HIS A 179 7.55 -9.32 6.02
N ILE A 180 8.30 -8.75 6.95
CA ILE A 180 8.24 -7.36 7.36
C ILE A 180 9.48 -6.62 6.84
#